data_009e42bc42476bbb32a8fc96fd487056
#
_entry.id   009e42bc42476bbb32a8fc96fd487056
#
_cell.length_a   1.000
_cell.length_b   1.000
_cell.length_c   1.000
_cell.angle_alpha   90.00
_cell.angle_beta   90.00
_cell.angle_gamma   90.00
#
_symmetry.space_group_name_H-M   'P 1'
#
loop_
_entity.id
_entity.type
_entity.pdbx_description
1 polymer ?
#
loop_
_entity_poly.entity_id
_entity_poly.type
_entity_poly.pdbx_seq_one_letter_code
_entity_poly.pdbx_strand_id
1 'polypeptide(L)'
;MSQLKLRKMRSNVGVVFQKHNLVPRLSVLSNVIHGSIGEANNKSMLPLSAIGRWAHVTAPNSVRSKAINCLRMVGLEPLALNRADSLSGGQSQRVAIARALMQDPELIIADEPAASLDPIAGQQVMSLFFKLCKEKKITLLFTSHNTDQALDYADRIIALKNGKISLNEETDTLKSEDLISEYG
;
A
#
# COMPACT_ATOMS: atom_id res chain seq x y z
N MET A 1 5.14 25.60 7.64
CA MET A 1 4.89 24.39 8.43
C MET A 1 6.23 23.82 8.90
N SER A 2 6.40 23.43 10.19
CA SER A 2 7.70 22.94 10.67
C SER A 2 8.01 21.55 10.08
N GLN A 3 9.32 21.23 9.89
CA GLN A 3 9.76 19.92 9.37
C GLN A 3 9.24 18.75 10.23
N LEU A 4 9.10 18.96 11.54
CA LEU A 4 8.57 17.96 12.47
C LEU A 4 7.10 17.64 12.20
N LYS A 5 6.29 18.65 11.86
CA LYS A 5 4.87 18.49 11.50
C LYS A 5 4.71 17.75 10.17
N LEU A 6 5.55 18.07 9.19
CA LEU A 6 5.60 17.36 7.90
C LEU A 6 5.98 15.88 8.05
N ARG A 7 6.96 15.59 8.92
CA ARG A 7 7.38 14.21 9.19
C ARG A 7 6.27 13.39 9.86
N LYS A 8 5.57 13.99 10.84
CA LYS A 8 4.42 13.36 11.51
C LYS A 8 3.28 13.08 10.51
N MET A 9 2.99 14.02 9.61
CA MET A 9 1.97 13.79 8.57
C MET A 9 2.36 12.64 7.64
N ARG A 10 3.62 12.57 7.20
CA ARG A 10 4.11 11.49 6.33
C ARG A 10 4.09 10.12 7.00
N SER A 11 4.28 10.04 8.32
CA SER A 11 4.21 8.77 9.05
C SER A 11 2.80 8.19 9.12
N ASN A 12 1.76 9.02 8.95
CA ASN A 12 0.37 8.59 8.94
C ASN A 12 -0.14 8.23 7.53
N VAL A 13 0.70 8.39 6.50
CA VAL A 13 0.33 8.10 5.11
C VAL A 13 1.16 6.94 4.59
N GLY A 14 0.52 5.84 4.27
CA GLY A 14 1.12 4.73 3.53
C GLY A 14 1.09 5.02 2.03
N VAL A 15 2.07 4.51 1.28
CA VAL A 15 2.10 4.63 -0.18
C VAL A 15 2.34 3.28 -0.81
N VAL A 16 1.51 2.94 -1.80
CA VAL A 16 1.64 1.74 -2.64
C VAL A 16 1.81 2.19 -4.08
N PHE A 17 2.91 1.84 -4.70
CA PHE A 17 3.24 2.22 -6.08
C PHE A 17 2.91 1.10 -7.06
N GLN A 18 2.63 1.45 -8.30
CA GLN A 18 2.45 0.52 -9.42
C GLN A 18 3.64 -0.44 -9.58
N LYS A 19 4.88 0.08 -9.52
CA LYS A 19 6.13 -0.71 -9.54
C LYS A 19 6.53 -1.11 -8.13
N HIS A 20 5.79 -1.84 -7.40
CA HIS A 20 5.99 -2.37 -6.03
C HIS A 20 7.16 -1.79 -5.21
N ASN A 21 8.24 -1.33 -5.83
CA ASN A 21 9.46 -0.74 -5.24
C ASN A 21 10.04 -1.60 -4.09
N LEU A 22 10.05 -2.92 -4.28
CA LEU A 22 10.70 -3.85 -3.38
C LEU A 22 12.21 -3.89 -3.67
N VAL A 23 13.00 -4.12 -2.62
CA VAL A 23 14.43 -4.37 -2.78
C VAL A 23 14.61 -5.85 -3.15
N PRO A 24 15.02 -6.19 -4.40
CA PRO A 24 14.90 -7.54 -4.93
C PRO A 24 15.70 -8.59 -4.15
N ARG A 25 16.91 -8.22 -3.71
CA ARG A 25 17.83 -9.14 -3.02
C ARG A 25 17.55 -9.32 -1.53
N LEU A 26 16.67 -8.53 -0.97
CA LEU A 26 16.25 -8.67 0.43
C LEU A 26 15.11 -9.68 0.55
N SER A 27 14.96 -10.24 1.76
CA SER A 27 13.80 -11.08 2.08
C SER A 27 12.51 -10.27 2.05
N VAL A 28 11.39 -10.97 1.85
CA VAL A 28 10.04 -10.42 1.95
C VAL A 28 9.84 -9.73 3.30
N LEU A 29 10.24 -10.38 4.39
CA LEU A 29 10.16 -9.83 5.74
C LEU A 29 10.96 -8.53 5.89
N SER A 30 12.19 -8.47 5.35
CA SER A 30 12.99 -7.24 5.36
C SER A 30 12.32 -6.10 4.59
N ASN A 31 11.72 -6.40 3.44
CA ASN A 31 10.97 -5.41 2.67
C ASN A 31 9.79 -4.82 3.45
N VAL A 32 9.06 -5.66 4.21
CA VAL A 32 7.95 -5.17 5.05
C VAL A 32 8.47 -4.35 6.24
N ILE A 33 9.55 -4.79 6.90
CA ILE A 33 10.19 -4.06 8.01
C ILE A 33 10.60 -2.65 7.60
N HIS A 34 11.00 -2.43 6.35
CA HIS A 34 11.32 -1.09 5.82
C HIS A 34 10.15 -0.10 5.98
N GLY A 35 8.90 -0.57 5.98
CA GLY A 35 7.73 0.26 6.26
C GLY A 35 7.80 0.96 7.63
N SER A 36 8.45 0.36 8.63
CA SER A 36 8.57 0.95 9.98
C SER A 36 9.59 2.09 10.10
N ILE A 37 10.39 2.36 9.07
CA ILE A 37 11.44 3.39 9.14
C ILE A 37 10.85 4.80 9.33
N GLY A 38 9.64 5.05 8.84
CA GLY A 38 8.90 6.31 9.02
C GLY A 38 8.45 6.56 10.47
N GLU A 39 8.23 5.51 11.27
CA GLU A 39 7.77 5.60 12.66
C GLU A 39 8.86 6.05 13.66
N ALA A 40 10.09 6.27 13.24
CA ALA A 40 11.25 6.59 14.09
C ALA A 40 11.12 7.91 14.90
N ASN A 41 9.91 8.16 15.45
CA ASN A 41 9.67 9.18 16.48
C ASN A 41 9.95 8.67 17.91
N ASN A 42 10.33 7.40 18.08
CA ASN A 42 10.72 6.88 19.39
C ASN A 42 12.13 7.37 19.70
N LYS A 43 12.20 8.31 20.66
CA LYS A 43 13.42 8.98 21.16
C LYS A 43 14.53 8.05 21.68
N SER A 44 14.35 6.74 21.62
CA SER A 44 15.31 5.73 22.11
C SER A 44 16.15 5.07 21.00
N MET A 45 16.02 5.49 19.73
CA MET A 45 16.75 4.84 18.65
C MET A 45 17.86 5.72 18.12
N LEU A 46 19.07 5.41 18.56
CA LEU A 46 20.33 5.91 17.99
C LEU A 46 20.38 5.67 16.47
N PRO A 47 21.07 6.56 15.70
CA PRO A 47 21.21 6.42 14.22
C PRO A 47 21.75 5.07 13.75
N LEU A 48 22.59 4.42 14.57
CA LEU A 48 23.11 3.07 14.31
C LEU A 48 22.02 1.98 14.33
N SER A 49 20.94 2.16 15.08
CA SER A 49 19.82 1.21 15.10
C SER A 49 18.96 1.28 13.84
N ALA A 50 19.02 2.40 13.10
CA ALA A 50 18.37 2.51 11.80
C ALA A 50 19.03 1.58 10.78
N ILE A 51 20.37 1.46 10.78
CA ILE A 51 21.12 0.58 9.88
C ILE A 51 20.77 -0.89 10.15
N GLY A 52 20.65 -1.31 11.41
CA GLY A 52 20.28 -2.66 11.80
C GLY A 52 18.83 -3.07 11.44
N ARG A 53 17.95 -2.11 11.15
CA ARG A 53 16.57 -2.39 10.71
C ARG A 53 16.44 -2.80 9.24
N TRP A 54 17.50 -2.71 8.47
CA TRP A 54 17.50 -3.10 7.06
C TRP A 54 17.46 -4.62 6.86
N ALA A 55 17.88 -5.37 7.87
CA ALA A 55 17.84 -6.83 7.83
C ALA A 55 16.86 -7.35 8.90
N HIS A 56 16.03 -8.33 8.53
CA HIS A 56 15.13 -8.99 9.48
C HIS A 56 15.85 -9.62 10.68
N VAL A 57 17.13 -9.96 10.53
CA VAL A 57 17.97 -10.59 11.57
C VAL A 57 18.26 -9.60 12.73
N THR A 58 18.43 -8.32 12.44
CA THR A 58 18.82 -7.29 13.43
C THR A 58 17.65 -6.43 13.92
N ALA A 59 16.47 -6.57 13.32
CA ALA A 59 15.28 -5.85 13.75
C ALA A 59 14.80 -6.34 15.14
N PRO A 60 14.32 -5.43 16.00
CA PRO A 60 13.72 -5.81 17.29
C PRO A 60 12.58 -6.84 17.12
N ASN A 61 12.40 -7.71 18.11
CA ASN A 61 11.37 -8.73 18.07
C ASN A 61 9.95 -8.17 17.83
N SER A 62 9.62 -7.04 18.47
CA SER A 62 8.33 -6.37 18.28
C SER A 62 8.10 -5.95 16.82
N VAL A 63 9.13 -5.40 16.18
CA VAL A 63 9.08 -4.99 14.77
C VAL A 63 8.94 -6.21 13.85
N ARG A 64 9.69 -7.29 14.12
CA ARG A 64 9.57 -8.55 13.35
C ARG A 64 8.19 -9.16 13.50
N SER A 65 7.65 -9.24 14.72
CA SER A 65 6.31 -9.77 14.97
C SER A 65 5.23 -8.95 14.26
N LYS A 66 5.33 -7.61 14.28
CA LYS A 66 4.42 -6.73 13.54
C LYS A 66 4.50 -6.99 12.03
N ALA A 67 5.70 -7.11 11.47
CA ALA A 67 5.90 -7.38 10.05
C ALA A 67 5.36 -8.76 9.64
N ILE A 68 5.55 -9.80 10.45
CA ILE A 68 4.96 -11.12 10.23
C ILE A 68 3.43 -11.04 10.25
N ASN A 69 2.84 -10.28 11.18
CA ASN A 69 1.39 -10.06 11.20
C ASN A 69 0.89 -9.35 9.94
N CYS A 70 1.63 -8.35 9.43
CA CYS A 70 1.30 -7.71 8.14
C CYS A 70 1.37 -8.72 6.99
N LEU A 71 2.38 -9.60 6.95
CA LEU A 71 2.49 -10.65 5.95
C LEU A 71 1.36 -11.69 6.06
N ARG A 72 0.95 -12.04 7.27
CA ARG A 72 -0.18 -12.96 7.51
C ARG A 72 -1.49 -12.38 6.97
N MET A 73 -1.74 -11.08 7.17
CA MET A 73 -2.92 -10.39 6.64
C MET A 73 -3.01 -10.45 5.12
N VAL A 74 -1.88 -10.45 4.41
CA VAL A 74 -1.84 -10.56 2.95
C VAL A 74 -1.61 -11.99 2.44
N GLY A 75 -1.61 -13.00 3.35
CA GLY A 75 -1.45 -14.43 3.01
C GLY A 75 -0.05 -14.83 2.57
N LEU A 76 0.99 -14.07 2.98
CA LEU A 76 2.38 -14.30 2.54
C LEU A 76 3.35 -14.62 3.69
N GLU A 77 2.83 -14.95 4.88
CA GLU A 77 3.69 -15.36 6.02
C GLU A 77 4.63 -16.53 5.67
N PRO A 78 4.21 -17.59 4.93
CA PRO A 78 5.11 -18.68 4.57
C PRO A 78 6.30 -18.27 3.71
N LEU A 79 6.17 -17.15 2.99
CA LEU A 79 7.21 -16.61 2.11
C LEU A 79 8.10 -15.55 2.77
N ALA A 80 7.97 -15.34 4.10
CA ALA A 80 8.65 -14.26 4.82
C ALA A 80 10.18 -14.24 4.61
N LEU A 81 10.82 -15.38 4.51
CA LEU A 81 12.27 -15.52 4.34
C LEU A 81 12.71 -15.61 2.88
N ASN A 82 11.78 -15.78 1.95
CA ASN A 82 12.10 -15.81 0.52
C ASN A 82 12.61 -14.46 0.04
N ARG A 83 13.41 -14.47 -1.01
CA ARG A 83 13.86 -13.23 -1.66
C ARG A 83 12.71 -12.57 -2.42
N ALA A 84 12.67 -11.25 -2.43
CA ALA A 84 11.60 -10.51 -3.11
C ALA A 84 11.62 -10.69 -4.64
N ASP A 85 12.79 -10.98 -5.24
CA ASP A 85 12.93 -11.22 -6.68
C ASP A 85 12.40 -12.60 -7.13
N SER A 86 12.05 -13.50 -6.20
CA SER A 86 11.42 -14.78 -6.52
C SER A 86 9.89 -14.75 -6.52
N LEU A 87 9.28 -13.60 -6.23
CA LEU A 87 7.84 -13.46 -6.11
C LEU A 87 7.15 -13.23 -7.47
N SER A 88 5.92 -13.72 -7.60
CA SER A 88 5.03 -13.30 -8.68
C SER A 88 4.63 -11.82 -8.55
N GLY A 89 4.10 -11.21 -9.61
CA GLY A 89 3.62 -9.82 -9.59
C GLY A 89 2.59 -9.58 -8.49
N GLY A 90 1.57 -10.42 -8.39
CA GLY A 90 0.53 -10.31 -7.36
C GLY A 90 1.06 -10.54 -5.94
N GLN A 91 2.07 -11.42 -5.75
CA GLN A 91 2.75 -11.58 -4.47
C GLN A 91 3.56 -10.32 -4.13
N SER A 92 4.29 -9.77 -5.08
CA SER A 92 5.06 -8.52 -4.90
C SER A 92 4.16 -7.36 -4.50
N GLN A 93 2.99 -7.24 -5.13
CA GLN A 93 2.01 -6.21 -4.77
C GLN A 93 1.47 -6.40 -3.35
N ARG A 94 1.15 -7.63 -2.96
CA ARG A 94 0.72 -7.91 -1.58
C ARG A 94 1.82 -7.59 -0.56
N VAL A 95 3.09 -7.80 -0.87
CA VAL A 95 4.21 -7.36 -0.02
C VAL A 95 4.28 -5.83 0.08
N ALA A 96 4.04 -5.10 -1.02
CA ALA A 96 4.00 -3.64 -1.00
C ALA A 96 2.84 -3.13 -0.12
N ILE A 97 1.67 -3.77 -0.16
CA ILE A 97 0.54 -3.48 0.73
C ILE A 97 0.93 -3.76 2.20
N ALA A 98 1.51 -4.93 2.49
CA ALA A 98 1.96 -5.27 3.85
C ALA A 98 2.98 -4.26 4.39
N ARG A 99 3.89 -3.77 3.53
CA ARG A 99 4.85 -2.72 3.87
C ARG A 99 4.16 -1.39 4.20
N ALA A 100 3.12 -1.00 3.46
CA ALA A 100 2.35 0.20 3.75
C ALA A 100 1.59 0.06 5.09
N LEU A 101 0.98 -1.10 5.35
CA LEU A 101 0.28 -1.40 6.60
C LEU A 101 1.21 -1.41 7.83
N MET A 102 2.51 -1.65 7.64
CA MET A 102 3.50 -1.65 8.72
C MET A 102 3.60 -0.30 9.45
N GLN A 103 3.20 0.79 8.82
CA GLN A 103 3.21 2.15 9.39
C GLN A 103 1.98 2.44 10.27
N ASP A 104 0.99 1.54 10.37
CA ASP A 104 -0.34 1.81 10.92
C ASP A 104 -0.94 3.13 10.38
N PRO A 105 -1.07 3.28 9.05
CA PRO A 105 -1.45 4.54 8.44
C PRO A 105 -2.94 4.83 8.63
N GLU A 106 -3.30 6.11 8.68
CA GLU A 106 -4.69 6.58 8.62
C GLU A 106 -5.20 6.71 7.17
N LEU A 107 -4.25 6.94 6.24
CA LEU A 107 -4.50 7.08 4.80
C LEU A 107 -3.50 6.23 4.03
N ILE A 108 -3.96 5.51 3.02
CA ILE A 108 -3.08 4.90 2.02
C ILE A 108 -3.37 5.55 0.67
N ILE A 109 -2.30 5.97 -0.01
CA ILE A 109 -2.34 6.42 -1.40
C ILE A 109 -1.77 5.29 -2.25
N ALA A 110 -2.56 4.80 -3.20
CA ALA A 110 -2.18 3.72 -4.10
C ALA A 110 -2.23 4.19 -5.55
N ASP A 111 -1.08 4.15 -6.22
CA ASP A 111 -0.96 4.54 -7.61
C ASP A 111 -1.06 3.30 -8.49
N GLU A 112 -2.19 3.17 -9.20
CA GLU A 112 -2.53 2.05 -10.07
C GLU A 112 -2.17 0.66 -9.49
N PRO A 113 -2.68 0.27 -8.32
CA PRO A 113 -2.18 -0.87 -7.56
C PRO A 113 -2.37 -2.23 -8.22
N ALA A 114 -3.13 -2.33 -9.30
CA ALA A 114 -3.39 -3.57 -10.04
C ALA A 114 -2.97 -3.51 -11.52
N ALA A 115 -2.49 -2.38 -12.04
CA ALA A 115 -2.26 -2.18 -13.47
C ALA A 115 -1.21 -3.10 -14.10
N SER A 116 -0.23 -3.56 -13.32
CA SER A 116 0.84 -4.45 -13.79
C SER A 116 0.53 -5.94 -13.62
N LEU A 117 -0.69 -6.29 -13.21
CA LEU A 117 -1.11 -7.65 -12.93
C LEU A 117 -2.04 -8.18 -14.03
N ASP A 118 -2.09 -9.51 -14.18
CA ASP A 118 -3.17 -10.13 -14.95
C ASP A 118 -4.53 -9.85 -14.28
N PRO A 119 -5.65 -9.90 -15.03
CA PRO A 119 -6.96 -9.50 -14.52
C PRO A 119 -7.39 -10.26 -13.26
N ILE A 120 -7.10 -11.55 -13.17
CA ILE A 120 -7.50 -12.40 -12.03
C ILE A 120 -6.68 -12.02 -10.79
N ALA A 121 -5.36 -11.94 -10.93
CA ALA A 121 -4.48 -11.53 -9.82
C ALA A 121 -4.78 -10.08 -9.39
N GLY A 122 -5.04 -9.19 -10.33
CA GLY A 122 -5.43 -7.81 -10.07
C GLY A 122 -6.69 -7.72 -9.21
N GLN A 123 -7.75 -8.43 -9.59
CA GLN A 123 -9.00 -8.49 -8.83
C GLN A 123 -8.80 -9.06 -7.41
N GLN A 124 -8.02 -10.14 -7.28
CA GLN A 124 -7.71 -10.72 -5.98
C GLN A 124 -6.94 -9.77 -5.06
N VAL A 125 -5.97 -9.03 -5.63
CA VAL A 125 -5.18 -8.04 -4.87
C VAL A 125 -6.04 -6.87 -4.46
N MET A 126 -6.89 -6.33 -5.34
CA MET A 126 -7.79 -5.21 -5.03
C MET A 126 -8.81 -5.59 -3.97
N SER A 127 -9.47 -6.75 -4.10
CA SER A 127 -10.45 -7.24 -3.11
C SER A 127 -9.81 -7.41 -1.73
N LEU A 128 -8.60 -7.98 -1.66
CA LEU A 128 -7.85 -8.12 -0.41
C LEU A 128 -7.50 -6.74 0.17
N PHE A 129 -7.00 -5.85 -0.65
CA PHE A 129 -6.54 -4.52 -0.23
C PHE A 129 -7.70 -3.70 0.33
N PHE A 130 -8.82 -3.64 -0.40
CA PHE A 130 -10.02 -2.94 0.03
C PHE A 130 -10.56 -3.50 1.33
N LYS A 131 -10.66 -4.84 1.44
CA LYS A 131 -11.08 -5.52 2.67
C LYS A 131 -10.23 -5.12 3.87
N LEU A 132 -8.90 -5.13 3.72
CA LEU A 132 -7.96 -4.77 4.80
C LEU A 132 -8.11 -3.30 5.21
N CYS A 133 -8.26 -2.38 4.25
CA CYS A 133 -8.48 -0.97 4.55
C CYS A 133 -9.79 -0.76 5.33
N LYS A 134 -10.87 -1.42 4.93
CA LYS A 134 -12.18 -1.35 5.60
C LYS A 134 -12.12 -1.91 7.02
N GLU A 135 -11.53 -3.10 7.22
CA GLU A 135 -11.39 -3.71 8.54
C GLU A 135 -10.54 -2.87 9.50
N LYS A 136 -9.52 -2.20 8.99
CA LYS A 136 -8.62 -1.36 9.77
C LYS A 136 -9.05 0.11 9.87
N LYS A 137 -10.16 0.48 9.22
CA LYS A 137 -10.68 1.86 9.13
C LYS A 137 -9.64 2.82 8.53
N ILE A 138 -8.89 2.37 7.52
CA ILE A 138 -7.92 3.17 6.79
C ILE A 138 -8.63 3.79 5.58
N THR A 139 -8.47 5.08 5.38
CA THR A 139 -8.90 5.74 4.13
C THR A 139 -8.00 5.29 2.98
N LEU A 140 -8.59 4.80 1.89
CA LEU A 140 -7.86 4.42 0.69
C LEU A 140 -8.15 5.42 -0.42
N LEU A 141 -7.11 6.08 -0.92
CA LEU A 141 -7.13 6.86 -2.16
C LEU A 141 -6.34 6.08 -3.21
N PHE A 142 -6.99 5.66 -4.27
CA PHE A 142 -6.29 4.96 -5.36
C PHE A 142 -6.56 5.59 -6.72
N THR A 143 -5.59 5.54 -7.60
CA THR A 143 -5.77 5.87 -9.02
C THR A 143 -6.06 4.59 -9.80
N SER A 144 -6.94 4.67 -10.78
CA SER A 144 -7.22 3.59 -11.72
C SER A 144 -7.62 4.18 -13.07
N HIS A 145 -7.20 3.52 -14.14
CA HIS A 145 -7.75 3.75 -15.50
C HIS A 145 -8.84 2.72 -15.85
N ASN A 146 -9.16 1.80 -14.94
CA ASN A 146 -10.22 0.81 -15.09
C ASN A 146 -11.47 1.29 -14.34
N THR A 147 -12.52 1.62 -15.10
CA THR A 147 -13.79 2.12 -14.59
C THR A 147 -14.52 1.11 -13.72
N ASP A 148 -14.45 -0.18 -14.07
CA ASP A 148 -15.11 -1.23 -13.28
C ASP A 148 -14.47 -1.36 -11.90
N GLN A 149 -13.15 -1.29 -11.80
CA GLN A 149 -12.46 -1.26 -10.50
C GLN A 149 -12.85 -0.03 -9.67
N ALA A 150 -13.01 1.13 -10.30
CA ALA A 150 -13.44 2.33 -9.60
C ALA A 150 -14.86 2.15 -9.03
N LEU A 151 -15.78 1.60 -9.80
CA LEU A 151 -17.16 1.34 -9.36
C LEU A 151 -17.24 0.24 -8.30
N ASP A 152 -16.45 -0.82 -8.41
CA ASP A 152 -16.49 -1.96 -7.50
C ASP A 152 -15.91 -1.64 -6.10
N TYR A 153 -14.93 -0.73 -6.03
CA TYR A 153 -14.12 -0.56 -4.81
C TYR A 153 -14.16 0.84 -4.19
N ALA A 154 -14.59 1.88 -4.91
CA ALA A 154 -14.61 3.23 -4.36
C ALA A 154 -16.00 3.60 -3.80
N ASP A 155 -16.02 4.32 -2.68
CA ASP A 155 -17.24 4.95 -2.18
C ASP A 155 -17.53 6.26 -2.93
N ARG A 156 -16.46 6.92 -3.47
CA ARG A 156 -16.52 8.18 -4.19
C ARG A 156 -15.51 8.22 -5.33
N ILE A 157 -15.91 8.73 -6.48
CA ILE A 157 -15.08 8.83 -7.69
C ILE A 157 -14.85 10.29 -8.04
N ILE A 158 -13.60 10.63 -8.33
CA ILE A 158 -13.18 11.93 -8.84
C ILE A 158 -12.50 11.71 -10.19
N ALA A 159 -13.10 12.19 -11.28
CA ALA A 159 -12.47 12.16 -12.59
C ALA A 159 -11.75 13.48 -12.89
N LEU A 160 -10.58 13.38 -13.53
CA LEU A 160 -9.76 14.50 -13.93
C LEU A 160 -9.65 14.55 -15.45
N LYS A 161 -10.02 15.67 -16.07
CA LYS A 161 -9.88 15.93 -17.51
C LYS A 161 -9.19 17.26 -17.72
N ASN A 162 -8.10 17.28 -18.48
CA ASN A 162 -7.32 18.49 -18.78
C ASN A 162 -6.87 19.28 -17.52
N GLY A 163 -6.50 18.56 -16.44
CA GLY A 163 -6.05 19.16 -15.18
C GLY A 163 -7.16 19.79 -14.33
N LYS A 164 -8.43 19.53 -14.65
CA LYS A 164 -9.60 19.99 -13.90
C LYS A 164 -10.43 18.79 -13.46
N ILE A 165 -11.14 18.94 -12.35
CA ILE A 165 -12.14 17.97 -11.92
C ILE A 165 -13.33 18.07 -12.87
N SER A 166 -13.63 16.98 -13.59
CA SER A 166 -14.78 16.87 -14.48
C SER A 166 -15.95 16.14 -13.79
N LEU A 167 -15.66 15.24 -12.85
CA LEU A 167 -16.67 14.52 -12.08
C LEU A 167 -16.21 14.38 -10.62
N ASN A 168 -17.14 14.46 -9.66
CA ASN A 168 -16.88 14.29 -8.23
C ASN A 168 -18.17 13.83 -7.53
N GLU A 169 -18.46 12.51 -7.60
CA GLU A 169 -19.73 11.93 -7.20
C GLU A 169 -19.53 10.69 -6.32
N GLU A 170 -20.58 10.34 -5.57
CA GLU A 170 -20.66 9.06 -4.84
C GLU A 170 -20.92 7.93 -5.83
N THR A 171 -20.30 6.78 -5.60
CA THR A 171 -20.34 5.65 -6.55
C THR A 171 -21.76 5.10 -6.75
N ASP A 172 -22.59 5.13 -5.72
CA ASP A 172 -23.97 4.64 -5.77
C ASP A 172 -24.86 5.41 -6.78
N THR A 173 -24.44 6.60 -7.19
CA THR A 173 -25.15 7.46 -8.15
C THR A 173 -24.65 7.30 -9.58
N LEU A 174 -23.57 6.55 -9.80
CA LEU A 174 -22.86 6.45 -11.08
C LEU A 174 -23.13 5.12 -11.78
N LYS A 175 -23.11 5.17 -13.12
CA LYS A 175 -23.07 3.99 -13.99
C LYS A 175 -21.77 3.96 -14.78
N SER A 176 -21.40 2.79 -15.29
CA SER A 176 -20.21 2.63 -16.14
C SER A 176 -20.22 3.58 -17.34
N GLU A 177 -21.40 3.83 -17.93
CA GLU A 177 -21.59 4.74 -19.06
C GLU A 177 -21.16 6.18 -18.74
N ASP A 178 -21.45 6.66 -17.52
CA ASP A 178 -21.10 8.00 -17.06
C ASP A 178 -19.58 8.17 -17.01
N LEU A 179 -18.85 7.16 -16.52
CA LEU A 179 -17.39 7.19 -16.46
C LEU A 179 -16.74 7.07 -17.83
N ILE A 180 -17.28 6.22 -18.73
CA ILE A 180 -16.75 6.05 -20.08
C ILE A 180 -16.82 7.36 -20.86
N SER A 181 -17.90 8.13 -20.71
CA SER A 181 -18.06 9.42 -21.37
C SER A 181 -17.04 10.48 -20.93
N GLU A 182 -16.48 10.34 -19.73
CA GLU A 182 -15.45 11.22 -19.20
C GLU A 182 -14.04 10.92 -19.74
N TYR A 183 -13.79 9.65 -20.15
CA TYR A 183 -12.48 9.19 -20.66
C TYR A 183 -12.39 9.24 -22.21
N GLY A 184 -13.52 9.44 -22.90
CA GLY A 184 -13.61 9.53 -24.36
C GLY A 184 -13.14 10.82 -24.99
#